data_ca14eae12f1b2d2383ee0530b85483bb
#
_entry.id   ca14eae12f1b2d2383ee0530b85483bb
#
_cell.length_a   1.000
_cell.length_b   1.000
_cell.length_c   1.000
_cell.angle_alpha   90.00
_cell.angle_beta   90.00
_cell.angle_gamma   90.00
#
_symmetry.space_group_name_H-M   'P 1'
#
loop_
_entity.id
_entity.type
_entity.pdbx_description
1 polymer ?
#
loop_
_entity_poly.entity_id
_entity_poly.type
_entity_poly.pdbx_seq_one_letter_code
_entity_poly.pdbx_strand_id
1 'polypeptide(L)'
;GDVLIDLVDIGAGTRGLDYIQCIPGGVPGEKHAPNLFTHVDRFLFVNLDGKRFIKEDARRDVLRDAMLDQPKAIAWTIVDADGFEQLKNSKGPENEVALKTGTLYYADSIEDLAKKIGVPANNLKEAVDTYNKGC
;
A
#
# COMPACT_ATOMS: atom_id res chain seq x y z
N GLY A 1 20.85 8.49 -9.22
CA GLY A 1 21.47 9.23 -9.38
C GLY A 1 22.78 9.74 -9.96
N ASP A 2 23.58 10.36 -9.14
CA ASP A 2 24.77 11.12 -9.54
C ASP A 2 25.79 10.27 -10.31
N VAL A 3 26.07 9.07 -9.81
CA VAL A 3 27.00 8.13 -10.50
C VAL A 3 26.56 7.76 -11.91
N LEU A 4 25.24 7.66 -12.14
CA LEU A 4 24.74 7.39 -13.49
C LEU A 4 25.00 8.58 -14.43
N ILE A 5 24.82 9.79 -13.96
CA ILE A 5 25.08 11.03 -14.70
C ILE A 5 26.57 11.10 -15.03
N ASP A 6 27.44 10.93 -14.05
CA ASP A 6 28.91 10.96 -14.23
C ASP A 6 29.38 9.92 -15.25
N LEU A 7 28.79 8.70 -15.21
CA LEU A 7 29.12 7.65 -16.18
C LEU A 7 28.67 7.99 -17.61
N VAL A 8 27.52 8.62 -17.77
CA VAL A 8 27.02 9.07 -19.07
C VAL A 8 27.92 10.18 -19.62
N ASP A 9 28.36 11.10 -18.79
CA ASP A 9 29.22 12.22 -19.17
C ASP A 9 30.59 11.76 -19.69
N ILE A 10 31.11 10.63 -19.18
CA ILE A 10 32.34 10.02 -19.69
C ILE A 10 32.11 9.02 -20.84
N GLY A 11 30.89 8.94 -21.39
CA GLY A 11 30.55 8.17 -22.57
C GLY A 11 30.05 6.76 -22.33
N ALA A 12 29.63 6.40 -21.11
CA ALA A 12 29.00 5.11 -20.87
C ALA A 12 27.63 5.02 -21.55
N GLY A 13 27.39 3.90 -22.24
CA GLY A 13 26.07 3.63 -22.83
C GLY A 13 25.02 3.34 -21.78
N THR A 14 23.79 3.81 -22.01
CA THR A 14 22.63 3.54 -21.15
C THR A 14 21.64 2.60 -21.84
N ARG A 15 20.95 1.77 -21.05
CA ARG A 15 19.89 0.92 -21.53
C ARG A 15 18.80 0.76 -20.47
N GLY A 16 17.54 0.83 -20.88
CA GLY A 16 16.41 0.53 -20.01
C GLY A 16 16.07 1.64 -19.00
N LEU A 17 16.48 2.88 -19.24
CA LEU A 17 16.15 4.02 -18.38
C LEU A 17 14.64 4.33 -18.34
N ASP A 18 13.90 3.86 -19.35
CA ASP A 18 12.44 4.01 -19.44
C ASP A 18 11.69 2.99 -18.54
N TYR A 19 12.39 1.97 -18.04
CA TYR A 19 11.81 0.94 -17.18
C TYR A 19 11.91 1.33 -15.71
N ILE A 20 10.98 2.16 -15.26
CA ILE A 20 10.86 2.56 -13.85
C ILE A 20 9.91 1.60 -13.15
N GLN A 21 10.40 0.94 -12.11
CA GLN A 21 9.55 0.14 -11.24
C GLN A 21 8.96 1.02 -10.13
N CYS A 22 7.63 1.16 -10.14
CA CYS A 22 6.89 1.77 -9.04
C CYS A 22 6.25 0.68 -8.19
N ILE A 23 6.36 0.81 -6.88
CA ILE A 23 5.73 -0.08 -5.90
C ILE A 23 4.78 0.78 -5.10
N PRO A 24 3.51 0.38 -4.94
CA PRO A 24 2.61 1.08 -4.02
C PRO A 24 3.21 1.11 -2.62
N GLY A 25 3.21 2.25 -1.99
CA GLY A 25 3.76 2.38 -0.64
C GLY A 25 4.00 3.84 -0.25
N GLY A 26 4.11 4.04 1.04
CA GLY A 26 4.29 5.37 1.60
C GLY A 26 2.98 6.10 1.86
N VAL A 27 3.06 7.11 2.71
CA VAL A 27 1.96 8.04 2.98
C VAL A 27 2.31 9.36 2.33
N PRO A 28 1.45 9.94 1.48
CA PRO A 28 1.75 11.19 0.80
C PRO A 28 2.17 12.30 1.77
N GLY A 29 3.34 12.89 1.54
CA GLY A 29 3.89 13.97 2.36
C GLY A 29 4.64 13.54 3.63
N GLU A 30 4.65 12.25 3.98
CA GLU A 30 5.30 11.75 5.19
C GLU A 30 6.67 11.11 4.88
N LYS A 31 7.66 11.37 5.75
CA LYS A 31 8.99 10.76 5.65
C LYS A 31 9.03 9.31 6.12
N HIS A 32 8.15 8.96 7.06
CA HIS A 32 8.06 7.64 7.67
C HIS A 32 6.68 7.07 7.36
N ALA A 33 6.64 6.12 6.46
CA ALA A 33 5.41 5.42 6.13
C ALA A 33 5.33 4.10 6.89
N PRO A 34 4.14 3.73 7.39
CA PRO A 34 3.91 2.39 7.89
C PRO A 34 4.12 1.38 6.76
N ASN A 35 4.58 0.20 7.11
CA ASN A 35 4.71 -0.89 6.17
C ASN A 35 3.80 -2.05 6.60
N LEU A 36 2.69 -2.20 5.88
CA LEU A 36 1.72 -3.26 6.08
C LEU A 36 1.79 -4.38 5.03
N PHE A 37 2.83 -4.37 4.18
CA PHE A 37 3.02 -5.43 3.20
C PHE A 37 3.50 -6.71 3.89
N THR A 38 2.60 -7.67 3.97
CA THR A 38 2.84 -9.05 4.39
C THR A 38 2.96 -9.96 3.16
N HIS A 39 2.49 -11.19 3.25
CA HIS A 39 2.21 -12.01 2.09
C HIS A 39 0.98 -11.47 1.34
N VAL A 40 0.97 -11.63 0.01
CA VAL A 40 -0.08 -11.09 -0.87
C VAL A 40 -1.49 -11.62 -0.58
N ASP A 41 -1.59 -12.73 0.14
CA ASP A 41 -2.83 -13.33 0.63
C ASP A 41 -3.29 -12.78 1.99
N ARG A 42 -2.62 -11.75 2.53
CA ARG A 42 -2.90 -11.22 3.88
C ARG A 42 -3.11 -9.73 3.94
N PHE A 43 -3.14 -9.05 2.82
CA PHE A 43 -3.50 -7.65 2.76
C PHE A 43 -4.40 -7.36 1.56
N LEU A 44 -5.14 -6.29 1.65
CA LEU A 44 -6.15 -5.88 0.70
C LEU A 44 -5.94 -4.41 0.34
N PHE A 45 -5.96 -4.08 -0.96
CA PHE A 45 -6.01 -2.70 -1.42
C PHE A 45 -7.45 -2.22 -1.62
N VAL A 46 -7.80 -1.10 -0.99
CA VAL A 46 -9.05 -0.41 -1.25
C VAL A 46 -8.81 1.06 -1.61
N ASN A 47 -9.60 1.59 -2.52
CA ASN A 47 -9.54 2.99 -2.91
C ASN A 47 -10.24 3.90 -1.88
N LEU A 48 -10.30 5.20 -2.16
CA LEU A 48 -10.94 6.18 -1.28
C LEU A 48 -12.47 6.00 -1.15
N ASP A 49 -13.08 5.19 -2.02
CA ASP A 49 -14.49 4.79 -1.91
C ASP A 49 -14.67 3.48 -1.11
N GLY A 50 -13.62 2.92 -0.55
CA GLY A 50 -13.64 1.66 0.19
C GLY A 50 -13.79 0.41 -0.69
N LYS A 51 -13.53 0.51 -1.99
CA LYS A 51 -13.69 -0.59 -2.95
C LYS A 51 -12.34 -1.20 -3.30
N ARG A 52 -12.28 -2.54 -3.32
CA ARG A 52 -11.15 -3.27 -3.91
C ARG A 52 -11.12 -3.03 -5.42
N PHE A 53 -9.97 -2.73 -5.97
CA PHE A 53 -9.83 -2.35 -7.38
C PHE A 53 -8.82 -3.19 -8.17
N ILE A 54 -8.02 -4.03 -7.49
CA ILE A 54 -6.99 -4.86 -8.11
C ILE A 54 -6.76 -6.13 -7.27
N LYS A 55 -6.21 -7.18 -7.87
CA LYS A 55 -5.64 -8.31 -7.12
C LYS A 55 -4.25 -7.94 -6.63
N GLU A 56 -3.97 -8.24 -5.37
CA GLU A 56 -2.74 -7.87 -4.67
C GLU A 56 -1.50 -8.60 -5.20
N ASP A 57 -1.69 -9.79 -5.81
CA ASP A 57 -0.66 -10.60 -6.47
C ASP A 57 -0.43 -10.23 -7.95
N ALA A 58 -1.08 -9.19 -8.44
CA ALA A 58 -0.92 -8.74 -9.82
C ALA A 58 0.53 -8.29 -10.10
N ARG A 59 0.93 -8.38 -11.36
CA ARG A 59 2.25 -7.92 -11.82
C ARG A 59 2.44 -6.44 -11.48
N ARG A 60 3.66 -6.05 -11.11
CA ARG A 60 3.95 -4.72 -10.54
C ARG A 60 3.60 -3.54 -11.45
N ASP A 61 3.73 -3.68 -12.75
CA ASP A 61 3.30 -2.66 -13.72
C ASP A 61 1.76 -2.51 -13.73
N VAL A 62 1.03 -3.62 -13.65
CA VAL A 62 -0.43 -3.63 -13.55
C VAL A 62 -0.88 -3.00 -12.22
N LEU A 63 -0.21 -3.32 -11.11
CA LEU A 63 -0.48 -2.69 -9.80
C LEU A 63 -0.22 -1.18 -9.85
N ARG A 64 0.89 -0.76 -10.47
CA ARG A 64 1.20 0.67 -10.65
C ARG A 64 0.08 1.39 -11.42
N ASP A 65 -0.28 0.86 -12.58
CA ASP A 65 -1.28 1.50 -13.44
C ASP A 65 -2.65 1.55 -12.75
N ALA A 66 -3.09 0.45 -12.15
CA ALA A 66 -4.32 0.42 -11.38
C ALA A 66 -4.32 1.39 -10.19
N MET A 67 -3.17 1.58 -9.51
CA MET A 67 -3.04 2.54 -8.42
C MET A 67 -3.09 3.98 -8.92
N LEU A 68 -2.42 4.28 -10.03
CA LEU A 68 -2.43 5.62 -10.63
C LEU A 68 -3.80 6.02 -11.14
N ASP A 69 -4.63 5.06 -11.56
CA ASP A 69 -6.01 5.28 -12.01
C ASP A 69 -6.98 5.55 -10.85
N GLN A 70 -6.57 5.32 -9.59
CA GLN A 70 -7.43 5.62 -8.46
C GLN A 70 -7.48 7.14 -8.18
N PRO A 71 -8.59 7.63 -7.57
CA PRO A 71 -8.69 9.03 -7.18
C PRO A 71 -7.47 9.50 -6.38
N LYS A 72 -6.81 10.54 -6.87
CA LYS A 72 -5.57 11.11 -6.31
C LYS A 72 -4.37 10.16 -6.30
N ALA A 73 -4.44 9.01 -6.99
CA ALA A 73 -3.46 7.92 -6.93
C ALA A 73 -3.20 7.45 -5.47
N ILE A 74 -4.26 7.41 -4.65
CA ILE A 74 -4.20 7.03 -3.23
C ILE A 74 -5.09 5.80 -3.01
N ALA A 75 -4.58 4.86 -2.22
CA ALA A 75 -5.32 3.71 -1.72
C ALA A 75 -4.94 3.41 -0.28
N TRP A 76 -5.78 2.67 0.41
CA TRP A 76 -5.53 2.11 1.72
C TRP A 76 -5.04 0.67 1.59
N THR A 77 -4.03 0.31 2.37
CA THR A 77 -3.66 -1.09 2.60
C THR A 77 -4.33 -1.54 3.89
N ILE A 78 -5.17 -2.55 3.81
CA ILE A 78 -5.88 -3.12 4.95
C ILE A 78 -5.24 -4.48 5.28
N VAL A 79 -5.01 -4.73 6.54
CA VAL A 79 -4.46 -5.98 7.06
C VAL A 79 -5.24 -6.39 8.31
N ASP A 80 -5.41 -7.68 8.54
CA ASP A 80 -6.01 -8.20 9.77
C ASP A 80 -5.02 -8.20 10.95
N ALA A 81 -5.51 -8.52 12.13
CA ALA A 81 -4.71 -8.55 13.35
C ALA A 81 -3.56 -9.58 13.26
N ASP A 82 -3.81 -10.75 12.66
CA ASP A 82 -2.80 -11.79 12.50
C ASP A 82 -1.69 -11.37 11.53
N GLY A 83 -2.05 -10.75 10.42
CA GLY A 83 -1.08 -10.17 9.47
C GLY A 83 -0.27 -9.04 10.10
N PHE A 84 -0.91 -8.17 10.89
CA PHE A 84 -0.22 -7.11 11.62
C PHE A 84 0.74 -7.66 12.67
N GLU A 85 0.35 -8.71 13.40
CA GLU A 85 1.21 -9.38 14.38
C GLU A 85 2.50 -9.95 13.77
N GLN A 86 2.40 -10.53 12.55
CA GLN A 86 3.58 -11.03 11.82
C GLN A 86 4.58 -9.93 11.47
N LEU A 87 4.12 -8.69 11.31
CA LEU A 87 4.99 -7.53 11.02
C LEU A 87 5.72 -7.00 12.25
N LYS A 88 5.32 -7.35 13.48
CA LYS A 88 5.92 -6.81 14.70
C LYS A 88 7.41 -7.02 14.78
N ASN A 89 7.89 -8.18 14.35
CA ASN A 89 9.32 -8.52 14.43
C ASN A 89 10.18 -7.77 13.41
N SER A 90 9.61 -7.37 12.29
CA SER A 90 10.34 -6.74 11.18
C SER A 90 10.07 -5.25 11.03
N LYS A 91 8.85 -4.80 11.37
CA LYS A 91 8.34 -3.45 11.14
C LYS A 91 7.65 -2.82 12.36
N GLY A 92 7.72 -3.49 13.52
CA GLY A 92 7.07 -3.03 14.74
C GLY A 92 7.38 -1.59 15.11
N PRO A 93 8.66 -1.17 15.20
CA PRO A 93 9.01 0.19 15.58
C PRO A 93 8.45 1.26 14.63
N GLU A 94 8.50 1.04 13.32
CA GLU A 94 7.95 1.97 12.34
C GLU A 94 6.43 2.05 12.44
N ASN A 95 5.76 0.91 12.61
CA ASN A 95 4.31 0.85 12.73
C ASN A 95 3.81 1.45 14.06
N GLU A 96 4.55 1.32 15.16
CA GLU A 96 4.24 2.00 16.43
C GLU A 96 4.32 3.52 16.30
N VAL A 97 5.33 4.04 15.60
CA VAL A 97 5.43 5.47 15.30
C VAL A 97 4.25 5.91 14.45
N ALA A 98 3.92 5.14 13.42
CA ALA A 98 2.81 5.44 12.50
C ALA A 98 1.44 5.47 13.21
N LEU A 99 1.19 4.58 14.18
CA LEU A 99 0.00 4.62 15.03
C LEU A 99 -0.07 5.91 15.87
N LYS A 100 1.07 6.36 16.41
CA LYS A 100 1.15 7.59 17.23
C LYS A 100 1.01 8.85 16.39
N THR A 101 1.49 8.85 15.17
CA THR A 101 1.45 10.00 14.26
C THR A 101 0.17 10.08 13.43
N GLY A 102 -0.70 9.05 13.49
CA GLY A 102 -1.96 9.04 12.74
C GLY A 102 -1.81 8.72 11.25
N THR A 103 -0.73 8.03 10.87
CA THR A 103 -0.51 7.53 9.51
C THR A 103 -0.86 6.04 9.36
N LEU A 104 -1.10 5.36 10.47
CA LEU A 104 -1.64 4.02 10.60
C LEU A 104 -2.84 4.03 11.54
N TYR A 105 -3.89 3.32 11.18
CA TYR A 105 -5.14 3.25 11.95
C TYR A 105 -5.41 1.83 12.40
N TYR A 106 -5.85 1.67 13.63
CA TYR A 106 -6.33 0.41 14.19
C TYR A 106 -7.78 0.56 14.63
N ALA A 107 -8.58 -0.48 14.43
CA ALA A 107 -9.95 -0.58 14.94
C ALA A 107 -10.33 -2.05 15.17
N ASP A 108 -11.28 -2.28 16.10
CA ASP A 108 -11.76 -3.61 16.45
C ASP A 108 -12.90 -4.09 15.54
N SER A 109 -13.41 -3.19 14.67
CA SER A 109 -14.45 -3.50 13.70
C SER A 109 -14.17 -2.85 12.34
N ILE A 110 -14.71 -3.44 11.27
CA ILE A 110 -14.63 -2.89 9.90
C ILE A 110 -15.34 -1.54 9.84
N GLU A 111 -16.47 -1.39 10.53
CA GLU A 111 -17.26 -0.17 10.58
C GLU A 111 -16.49 0.98 11.23
N ASP A 112 -15.78 0.71 12.33
CA ASP A 112 -14.97 1.73 13.00
C ASP A 112 -13.69 2.04 12.23
N LEU A 113 -13.09 1.05 11.57
CA LEU A 113 -11.98 1.29 10.67
C LEU A 113 -12.40 2.20 9.51
N ALA A 114 -13.52 1.90 8.87
CA ALA A 114 -14.07 2.71 7.78
C ALA A 114 -14.28 4.17 8.18
N LYS A 115 -14.83 4.41 9.40
CA LYS A 115 -14.97 5.78 9.95
C LYS A 115 -13.62 6.46 10.12
N LYS A 116 -12.61 5.75 10.66
CA LYS A 116 -11.27 6.32 10.90
C LYS A 116 -10.55 6.70 9.62
N ILE A 117 -10.67 5.90 8.57
CA ILE A 117 -10.02 6.15 7.28
C ILE A 117 -10.89 6.94 6.29
N GLY A 118 -12.13 7.26 6.68
CA GLY A 118 -13.01 8.13 5.91
C GLY A 118 -13.61 7.49 4.64
N VAL A 119 -13.86 6.16 4.66
CA VAL A 119 -14.50 5.44 3.55
C VAL A 119 -15.89 4.92 3.91
N PRO A 120 -16.78 4.66 2.93
CA PRO A 120 -18.08 4.06 3.20
C PRO A 120 -17.96 2.65 3.81
N ALA A 121 -18.54 2.44 4.99
CA ALA A 121 -18.43 1.20 5.74
C ALA A 121 -18.98 -0.02 4.96
N ASN A 122 -20.10 0.16 4.25
CA ASN A 122 -20.69 -0.92 3.45
C ASN A 122 -19.75 -1.39 2.32
N ASN A 123 -19.07 -0.44 1.65
CA ASN A 123 -18.13 -0.76 0.59
C ASN A 123 -16.89 -1.50 1.13
N LEU A 124 -16.35 -1.02 2.26
CA LEU A 124 -15.21 -1.67 2.90
C LEU A 124 -15.57 -3.09 3.35
N LYS A 125 -16.76 -3.27 3.94
CA LYS A 125 -17.24 -4.59 4.34
C LYS A 125 -17.38 -5.52 3.14
N GLU A 126 -18.00 -5.07 2.06
CA GLU A 126 -18.15 -5.86 0.82
C GLU A 126 -16.78 -6.25 0.22
N ALA A 127 -15.81 -5.32 0.23
CA ALA A 127 -14.45 -5.57 -0.23
C ALA A 127 -13.77 -6.68 0.58
N VAL A 128 -13.87 -6.63 1.92
CA VAL A 128 -13.33 -7.65 2.83
C VAL A 128 -14.05 -8.98 2.65
N ASP A 129 -15.39 -8.99 2.60
CA ASP A 129 -16.18 -10.21 2.41
C ASP A 129 -15.87 -10.90 1.06
N THR A 130 -15.64 -10.10 0.01
CA THR A 130 -15.27 -10.61 -1.32
C THR A 130 -13.85 -11.17 -1.33
N TYR A 131 -12.92 -10.49 -0.67
CA TYR A 131 -11.54 -10.95 -0.52
C TYR A 131 -11.51 -12.31 0.19
N ASN A 132 -12.19 -12.44 1.33
CA ASN A 132 -12.22 -13.65 2.13
C ASN A 132 -12.89 -14.85 1.43
N LYS A 133 -13.78 -14.61 0.47
CA LYS A 133 -14.39 -15.68 -0.36
C LYS A 133 -13.47 -16.20 -1.45
N GLY A 134 -12.47 -15.44 -1.82
CA GLY A 134 -11.52 -15.77 -2.88
C GLY A 134 -10.22 -16.41 -2.38
N CYS A 135 -10.06 -16.53 -1.06
CA CYS A 135 -8.91 -17.16 -0.40
C CYS A 135 -9.16 -18.65 -0.15
#